data_11a5cbf49ec5ecc07f4d9a956d15e462
#
_entry.id   11a5cbf49ec5ecc07f4d9a956d15e462
#
_cell.length_a   1.000
_cell.length_b   1.000
_cell.length_c   1.000
_cell.angle_alpha   90.00
_cell.angle_beta   90.00
_cell.angle_gamma   90.00
#
_symmetry.space_group_name_H-M   'P 1'
#
loop_
_entity.id
_entity.type
_entity.pdbx_description
1 polymer ?
#
loop_
_entity_poly.entity_id
_entity_poly.type
_entity_poly.pdbx_seq_one_letter_code
_entity_poly.pdbx_strand_id
1 'polypeptide(L)'
;IRGVIFDLDGVLLDSMQIWENLGRQYLQTHGITPEAGLSDLLFSMSMEQGAEYLSRNYPLEMPPETVNEGLQELLRDFYYNLVQPKPGAQALLRFLAAKGIPMAAATSSPRTHVIHALKRTGLLPFLSPILTTSELNTSKHEPRIYLDAACALDTAPKETLVLEDSLYA
;
A
#
# COMPACT_ATOMS: atom_id res chain seq x y z
N ILE A 1 18.77 -0.32 -18.13
CA ILE A 1 17.69 -0.85 -17.28
C ILE A 1 17.10 -2.07 -17.97
N ARG A 2 17.11 -3.20 -17.29
CA ARG A 2 16.62 -4.48 -17.81
C ARG A 2 15.37 -4.98 -17.06
N GLY A 3 15.07 -4.41 -15.87
CA GLY A 3 13.87 -4.69 -15.11
C GLY A 3 13.44 -3.49 -14.28
N VAL A 4 12.18 -3.44 -13.90
CA VAL A 4 11.64 -2.38 -13.05
C VAL A 4 10.81 -2.98 -11.92
N ILE A 5 11.05 -2.54 -10.70
CA ILE A 5 10.29 -2.89 -9.52
C ILE A 5 9.53 -1.65 -9.06
N PHE A 6 8.24 -1.79 -8.87
CA PHE A 6 7.37 -0.73 -8.39
C PHE A 6 6.92 -1.00 -6.96
N ASP A 7 6.99 0.01 -6.11
CA ASP A 7 6.03 0.08 -5.03
C ASP A 7 4.63 0.35 -5.59
N LEU A 8 3.60 0.07 -4.82
CA LEU A 8 2.21 0.25 -5.24
C LEU A 8 1.61 1.52 -4.67
N ASP A 9 1.64 1.66 -3.34
CA ASP A 9 1.00 2.76 -2.62
C ASP A 9 1.81 4.04 -2.78
N GLY A 10 1.19 5.10 -3.27
CA GLY A 10 1.91 6.35 -3.55
C GLY A 10 2.72 6.36 -4.86
N VAL A 11 2.98 5.21 -5.48
CA VAL A 11 3.72 5.08 -6.75
C VAL A 11 2.81 4.73 -7.93
N LEU A 12 2.14 3.59 -7.92
CA LEU A 12 1.19 3.20 -8.97
C LEU A 12 -0.26 3.47 -8.59
N LEU A 13 -0.58 3.39 -7.29
CA LEU A 13 -1.91 3.64 -6.75
C LEU A 13 -1.92 4.97 -5.99
N ASP A 14 -2.97 5.76 -6.20
CA ASP A 14 -3.21 7.02 -5.48
C ASP A 14 -3.90 6.74 -4.14
N SER A 15 -3.16 6.08 -3.25
CA SER A 15 -3.67 5.52 -2.00
C SER A 15 -3.21 6.24 -0.73
N MET A 16 -2.28 7.20 -0.82
CA MET A 16 -1.74 7.84 0.39
C MET A 16 -2.81 8.52 1.24
N GLN A 17 -3.85 9.06 0.63
CA GLN A 17 -4.94 9.73 1.34
C GLN A 17 -5.68 8.81 2.33
N ILE A 18 -5.83 7.52 2.03
CA ILE A 18 -6.48 6.60 2.97
C ILE A 18 -5.58 6.33 4.17
N TRP A 19 -4.28 6.12 3.94
CA TRP A 19 -3.33 5.87 5.01
C TRP A 19 -3.17 7.05 5.97
N GLU A 20 -3.16 8.27 5.44
CA GLU A 20 -3.07 9.50 6.22
C GLU A 20 -4.36 9.81 7.00
N ASN A 21 -5.51 9.38 6.51
CA ASN A 21 -6.80 9.79 7.05
C ASN A 21 -7.68 8.65 7.58
N LEU A 22 -7.20 7.40 7.62
CA LEU A 22 -7.99 6.23 7.96
C LEU A 22 -8.72 6.37 9.31
N GLY A 23 -8.00 6.72 10.37
CA GLY A 23 -8.58 6.92 11.70
C GLY A 23 -9.57 8.08 11.76
N ARG A 24 -9.29 9.18 11.03
CA ARG A 24 -10.21 10.32 10.92
C ARG A 24 -11.52 9.91 10.23
N GLN A 25 -11.43 9.20 9.12
CA GLN A 25 -12.60 8.69 8.39
C GLN A 25 -13.40 7.73 9.26
N TYR A 26 -12.74 6.83 9.99
CA TYR A 26 -13.39 5.91 10.90
C TYR A 26 -14.19 6.63 11.97
N LEU A 27 -13.63 7.63 12.65
CA LEU A 27 -14.35 8.45 13.63
C LEU A 27 -15.55 9.16 12.99
N GLN A 28 -15.39 9.71 11.80
CA GLN A 28 -16.46 10.40 11.07
C GLN A 28 -17.63 9.48 10.73
N THR A 29 -17.38 8.20 10.40
CA THR A 29 -18.47 7.22 10.18
C THR A 29 -19.27 6.95 11.44
N HIS A 30 -18.70 7.21 12.63
CA HIS A 30 -19.37 7.11 13.93
C HIS A 30 -19.90 8.47 14.44
N GLY A 31 -19.91 9.50 13.58
CA GLY A 31 -20.41 10.83 13.97
C GLY A 31 -19.50 11.59 14.93
N ILE A 32 -18.25 11.15 15.09
CA ILE A 32 -17.27 11.74 15.99
C ILE A 32 -16.35 12.68 15.18
N THR A 33 -16.21 13.92 15.67
CA THR A 33 -15.27 14.86 15.07
C THR A 33 -13.84 14.58 15.56
N PRO A 34 -12.91 14.25 14.66
CA PRO A 34 -11.53 13.96 15.04
C PRO A 34 -10.79 15.25 15.43
N GLU A 35 -9.90 15.16 16.42
CA GLU A 35 -9.04 16.24 16.84
C GLU A 35 -7.99 16.61 15.79
N ALA A 36 -7.48 17.85 15.86
CA ALA A 36 -6.37 18.28 15.03
C ALA A 36 -5.11 17.46 15.38
N GLY A 37 -4.32 17.09 14.37
CA GLY A 37 -3.09 16.31 14.55
C GLY A 37 -3.30 14.79 14.71
N LEU A 38 -4.53 14.29 14.72
CA LEU A 38 -4.79 12.86 14.86
C LEU A 38 -4.13 12.03 13.75
N SER A 39 -4.14 12.51 12.52
CA SER A 39 -3.53 11.81 11.38
C SER A 39 -2.04 11.61 11.58
N ASP A 40 -1.31 12.64 11.99
CA ASP A 40 0.14 12.58 12.23
C ASP A 40 0.47 11.62 13.38
N LEU A 41 -0.36 11.63 14.43
CA LEU A 41 -0.21 10.73 15.56
C LEU A 41 -0.39 9.27 15.15
N LEU A 42 -1.47 8.95 14.45
CA LEU A 42 -1.78 7.58 14.04
C LEU A 42 -0.82 7.06 12.96
N PHE A 43 -0.26 7.93 12.12
CA PHE A 43 0.68 7.54 11.08
C PHE A 43 1.95 6.86 11.60
N SER A 44 2.34 7.16 12.85
CA SER A 44 3.49 6.54 13.52
C SER A 44 3.16 5.21 14.24
N MET A 45 1.90 4.79 14.25
CA MET A 45 1.41 3.62 14.98
C MET A 45 1.15 2.44 14.04
N SER A 46 1.22 1.21 14.58
CA SER A 46 0.63 0.07 13.90
C SER A 46 -0.91 0.17 13.89
N MET A 47 -1.57 -0.64 13.05
CA MET A 47 -3.05 -0.65 13.00
C MET A 47 -3.65 -0.99 14.35
N GLU A 48 -3.07 -1.96 15.07
CA GLU A 48 -3.52 -2.39 16.40
C GLU A 48 -3.32 -1.27 17.44
N GLN A 49 -2.17 -0.59 17.41
CA GLN A 49 -1.90 0.55 18.29
C GLN A 49 -2.85 1.71 18.00
N GLY A 50 -3.11 1.99 16.73
CA GLY A 50 -4.08 3.01 16.30
C GLY A 50 -5.50 2.69 16.78
N ALA A 51 -5.94 1.44 16.63
CA ALA A 51 -7.24 0.98 17.11
C ALA A 51 -7.36 1.09 18.64
N GLU A 52 -6.32 0.71 19.38
CA GLU A 52 -6.27 0.86 20.84
C GLU A 52 -6.35 2.34 21.24
N TYR A 53 -5.60 3.20 20.56
CA TYR A 53 -5.65 4.64 20.81
C TYR A 53 -7.06 5.22 20.58
N LEU A 54 -7.69 4.89 19.46
CA LEU A 54 -9.04 5.36 19.13
C LEU A 54 -10.09 4.86 20.13
N SER A 55 -10.04 3.58 20.49
CA SER A 55 -10.96 2.98 21.47
C SER A 55 -10.89 3.65 22.85
N ARG A 56 -9.67 4.05 23.28
CA ARG A 56 -9.45 4.65 24.60
C ARG A 56 -9.71 6.15 24.66
N ASN A 57 -9.47 6.88 23.58
CA ASN A 57 -9.48 8.35 23.59
C ASN A 57 -10.72 8.97 22.95
N TYR A 58 -11.57 8.17 22.31
CA TYR A 58 -12.82 8.62 21.69
C TYR A 58 -14.03 7.85 22.21
N PRO A 59 -15.22 8.45 22.24
CA PRO A 59 -16.45 7.81 22.78
C PRO A 59 -17.04 6.81 21.79
N LEU A 60 -16.23 5.80 21.39
CA LEU A 60 -16.64 4.74 20.48
C LEU A 60 -17.44 3.64 21.18
N GLU A 61 -17.24 3.47 22.50
CA GLU A 61 -17.86 2.41 23.31
C GLU A 61 -17.64 0.99 22.73
N MET A 62 -16.49 0.79 22.08
CA MET A 62 -16.11 -0.45 21.41
C MET A 62 -14.73 -0.89 21.87
N PRO A 63 -14.46 -2.21 22.00
CA PRO A 63 -13.13 -2.71 22.30
C PRO A 63 -12.18 -2.48 21.11
N PRO A 64 -10.86 -2.42 21.36
CA PRO A 64 -9.85 -2.18 20.31
C PRO A 64 -9.96 -3.13 19.12
N GLU A 65 -10.30 -4.39 19.35
CA GLU A 65 -10.46 -5.41 18.32
C GLU A 65 -11.56 -5.03 17.31
N THR A 66 -12.70 -4.58 17.80
CA THR A 66 -13.82 -4.13 16.95
C THR A 66 -13.46 -2.86 16.18
N VAL A 67 -12.73 -1.92 16.81
CA VAL A 67 -12.23 -0.73 16.13
C VAL A 67 -11.26 -1.12 15.02
N ASN A 68 -10.32 -2.05 15.29
CA ASN A 68 -9.39 -2.55 14.29
C ASN A 68 -10.10 -3.22 13.10
N GLU A 69 -11.11 -4.05 13.36
CA GLU A 69 -11.94 -4.66 12.30
C GLU A 69 -12.60 -3.59 11.41
N GLY A 70 -13.14 -2.53 12.01
CA GLY A 70 -13.76 -1.43 11.28
C GLY A 70 -12.75 -0.62 10.44
N LEU A 71 -11.54 -0.38 10.96
CA LEU A 71 -10.46 0.24 10.20
C LEU A 71 -10.04 -0.63 9.01
N GLN A 72 -9.89 -1.93 9.21
CA GLN A 72 -9.57 -2.89 8.14
C GLN A 72 -10.69 -2.96 7.08
N GLU A 73 -11.94 -2.82 7.48
CA GLU A 73 -13.06 -2.81 6.56
C GLU A 73 -13.08 -1.56 5.68
N LEU A 74 -12.84 -0.37 6.24
CA LEU A 74 -12.69 0.86 5.48
C LEU A 74 -11.51 0.77 4.48
N LEU A 75 -10.38 0.23 4.93
CA LEU A 75 -9.22 0.03 4.09
C LEU A 75 -9.53 -0.92 2.94
N ARG A 76 -10.19 -2.03 3.22
CA ARG A 76 -10.64 -3.00 2.21
C ARG A 76 -11.56 -2.34 1.18
N ASP A 77 -12.58 -1.60 1.63
CA ASP A 77 -13.52 -0.92 0.73
C ASP A 77 -12.80 0.06 -0.19
N PHE A 78 -11.85 0.82 0.35
CA PHE A 78 -11.04 1.74 -0.44
C PHE A 78 -10.28 1.04 -1.57
N TYR A 79 -9.55 -0.05 -1.28
CA TYR A 79 -8.78 -0.78 -2.31
C TYR A 79 -9.68 -1.50 -3.31
N TYR A 80 -10.81 -2.05 -2.84
CA TYR A 80 -11.70 -2.83 -3.69
C TYR A 80 -12.53 -1.96 -4.63
N ASN A 81 -12.94 -0.78 -4.18
CA ASN A 81 -13.94 0.02 -4.87
C ASN A 81 -13.49 1.42 -5.30
N LEU A 82 -12.55 2.06 -4.59
CA LEU A 82 -12.31 3.49 -4.72
C LEU A 82 -10.94 3.85 -5.29
N VAL A 83 -9.84 3.24 -4.83
CA VAL A 83 -8.49 3.64 -5.21
C VAL A 83 -8.30 3.72 -6.73
N GLN A 84 -7.65 4.78 -7.20
CA GLN A 84 -7.35 4.99 -8.61
C GLN A 84 -5.86 4.82 -8.90
N PRO A 85 -5.48 4.53 -10.14
CA PRO A 85 -4.08 4.61 -10.55
C PRO A 85 -3.60 6.05 -10.45
N LYS A 86 -2.35 6.24 -10.10
CA LYS A 86 -1.73 7.56 -10.26
C LYS A 86 -1.74 8.03 -11.72
N PRO A 87 -1.85 9.35 -11.96
CA PRO A 87 -1.75 9.88 -13.31
C PRO A 87 -0.48 9.41 -14.01
N GLY A 88 -0.63 8.82 -15.21
CA GLY A 88 0.49 8.30 -15.97
C GLY A 88 0.92 6.85 -15.65
N ALA A 89 0.50 6.26 -14.53
CA ALA A 89 0.91 4.91 -14.15
C ALA A 89 0.62 3.87 -15.23
N GLN A 90 -0.61 3.83 -15.75
CA GLN A 90 -0.97 2.88 -16.79
C GLN A 90 -0.20 3.11 -18.11
N ALA A 91 0.04 4.38 -18.47
CA ALA A 91 0.82 4.72 -19.67
C ALA A 91 2.28 4.26 -19.54
N LEU A 92 2.89 4.46 -18.36
CA LEU A 92 4.25 4.01 -18.06
C LEU A 92 4.36 2.48 -18.15
N LEU A 93 3.44 1.74 -17.53
CA LEU A 93 3.46 0.28 -17.57
C LEU A 93 3.31 -0.26 -18.99
N ARG A 94 2.40 0.32 -19.80
CA ARG A 94 2.24 -0.01 -21.22
C ARG A 94 3.51 0.28 -22.02
N PHE A 95 4.16 1.43 -21.77
CA PHE A 95 5.40 1.80 -22.45
C PHE A 95 6.53 0.81 -22.15
N LEU A 96 6.71 0.44 -20.89
CA LEU A 96 7.75 -0.52 -20.48
C LEU A 96 7.45 -1.92 -21.06
N ALA A 97 6.20 -2.36 -21.02
CA ALA A 97 5.79 -3.62 -21.62
C ALA A 97 6.06 -3.66 -23.14
N ALA A 98 5.75 -2.58 -23.86
CA ALA A 98 6.05 -2.46 -25.28
C ALA A 98 7.56 -2.50 -25.60
N LYS A 99 8.41 -2.17 -24.63
CA LYS A 99 9.88 -2.29 -24.73
C LYS A 99 10.40 -3.67 -24.28
N GLY A 100 9.52 -4.58 -23.89
CA GLY A 100 9.89 -5.90 -23.37
C GLY A 100 10.61 -5.85 -22.02
N ILE A 101 10.43 -4.78 -21.24
CA ILE A 101 11.03 -4.64 -19.90
C ILE A 101 10.12 -5.32 -18.88
N PRO A 102 10.57 -6.39 -18.20
CA PRO A 102 9.80 -7.06 -17.19
C PRO A 102 9.62 -6.18 -15.95
N MET A 103 8.46 -6.31 -15.30
CA MET A 103 8.06 -5.47 -14.18
C MET A 103 7.53 -6.30 -13.02
N ALA A 104 7.96 -5.99 -11.81
CA ALA A 104 7.48 -6.58 -10.56
C ALA A 104 6.88 -5.49 -9.66
N ALA A 105 6.09 -5.94 -8.68
CA ALA A 105 5.67 -5.09 -7.58
C ALA A 105 6.26 -5.58 -6.25
N ALA A 106 6.66 -4.62 -5.39
CA ALA A 106 7.13 -4.86 -4.03
C ALA A 106 6.37 -3.93 -3.08
N THR A 107 5.51 -4.48 -2.21
CA THR A 107 4.60 -3.68 -1.38
C THR A 107 4.56 -4.16 0.08
N SER A 108 4.26 -3.24 0.99
CA SER A 108 3.94 -3.56 2.39
C SER A 108 2.44 -3.76 2.64
N SER A 109 1.60 -3.47 1.66
CA SER A 109 0.16 -3.64 1.77
C SER A 109 -0.28 -5.10 1.67
N PRO A 110 -1.42 -5.47 2.27
CA PRO A 110 -1.97 -6.82 2.17
C PRO A 110 -2.20 -7.24 0.72
N ARG A 111 -1.71 -8.43 0.36
CA ARG A 111 -1.81 -8.96 -1.02
C ARG A 111 -3.24 -8.93 -1.58
N THR A 112 -4.22 -9.31 -0.76
CA THR A 112 -5.62 -9.35 -1.19
C THR A 112 -6.11 -7.98 -1.63
N HIS A 113 -5.75 -6.91 -0.90
CA HIS A 113 -6.15 -5.54 -1.21
C HIS A 113 -5.53 -5.07 -2.53
N VAL A 114 -4.21 -5.21 -2.66
CA VAL A 114 -3.52 -4.73 -3.86
C VAL A 114 -3.89 -5.51 -5.11
N ILE A 115 -4.11 -6.82 -5.03
CA ILE A 115 -4.57 -7.61 -6.18
C ILE A 115 -5.95 -7.14 -6.67
N HIS A 116 -6.89 -6.88 -5.76
CA HIS A 116 -8.20 -6.33 -6.13
C HIS A 116 -8.07 -4.96 -6.81
N ALA A 117 -7.29 -4.05 -6.23
CA ALA A 117 -7.03 -2.74 -6.80
C ALA A 117 -6.38 -2.82 -8.19
N LEU A 118 -5.31 -3.60 -8.33
CA LEU A 118 -4.58 -3.76 -9.60
C LEU A 118 -5.46 -4.41 -10.68
N LYS A 119 -6.30 -5.37 -10.32
CA LYS A 119 -7.24 -5.99 -11.24
C LYS A 119 -8.29 -4.99 -11.73
N ARG A 120 -8.93 -4.26 -10.82
CA ARG A 120 -9.96 -3.27 -11.14
C ARG A 120 -9.41 -2.11 -11.97
N THR A 121 -8.21 -1.64 -11.66
CA THR A 121 -7.55 -0.52 -12.36
C THR A 121 -6.84 -0.94 -13.66
N GLY A 122 -6.83 -2.24 -13.99
CA GLY A 122 -6.20 -2.77 -15.21
C GLY A 122 -4.66 -2.75 -15.19
N LEU A 123 -4.04 -2.63 -14.01
CA LEU A 123 -2.58 -2.64 -13.86
C LEU A 123 -2.02 -4.05 -13.66
N LEU A 124 -2.83 -5.00 -13.16
CA LEU A 124 -2.39 -6.35 -12.82
C LEU A 124 -1.64 -7.09 -13.96
N PRO A 125 -2.07 -7.03 -15.23
CA PRO A 125 -1.41 -7.78 -16.31
C PRO A 125 0.04 -7.39 -16.57
N PHE A 126 0.48 -6.24 -16.08
CA PHE A 126 1.84 -5.73 -16.31
C PHE A 126 2.84 -6.14 -15.23
N LEU A 127 2.37 -6.61 -14.08
CA LEU A 127 3.18 -6.81 -12.88
C LEU A 127 3.28 -8.29 -12.52
N SER A 128 4.45 -8.87 -12.66
CA SER A 128 4.72 -10.26 -12.26
C SER A 128 6.22 -10.44 -11.96
N PRO A 129 6.60 -10.85 -10.72
CA PRO A 129 5.73 -11.16 -9.60
C PRO A 129 5.21 -9.92 -8.85
N ILE A 130 4.26 -10.16 -7.94
CA ILE A 130 3.87 -9.23 -6.88
C ILE A 130 4.37 -9.82 -5.57
N LEU A 131 5.26 -9.12 -4.88
CA LEU A 131 5.83 -9.55 -3.61
C LEU A 131 5.32 -8.65 -2.49
N THR A 132 5.01 -9.24 -1.34
CA THR A 132 4.62 -8.50 -0.15
C THR A 132 5.61 -8.73 1.00
N THR A 133 5.84 -7.70 1.81
CA THR A 133 6.71 -7.80 2.98
C THR A 133 6.23 -8.86 3.97
N SER A 134 4.91 -9.02 4.13
CA SER A 134 4.33 -9.99 5.05
C SER A 134 4.58 -11.44 4.61
N GLU A 135 4.47 -11.75 3.30
CA GLU A 135 4.73 -13.09 2.77
C GLU A 135 6.20 -13.49 2.86
N LEU A 136 7.10 -12.51 2.72
CA LEU A 136 8.54 -12.74 2.82
C LEU A 136 9.07 -12.63 4.25
N ASN A 137 8.22 -12.27 5.20
CA ASN A 137 8.60 -11.98 6.58
C ASN A 137 9.80 -11.03 6.67
N THR A 138 9.67 -9.87 6.02
CA THR A 138 10.68 -8.81 5.91
C THR A 138 10.03 -7.44 6.02
N SER A 139 10.82 -6.39 5.92
CA SER A 139 10.36 -5.00 5.80
C SER A 139 11.07 -4.31 4.64
N LYS A 140 10.58 -3.16 4.21
CA LYS A 140 11.25 -2.35 3.18
C LYS A 140 12.52 -1.63 3.69
N HIS A 141 12.79 -1.66 4.99
CA HIS A 141 14.09 -1.25 5.55
C HIS A 141 15.23 -2.22 5.20
N GLU A 142 14.87 -3.44 4.74
CA GLU A 142 15.81 -4.47 4.32
C GLU A 142 15.76 -4.63 2.80
N PRO A 143 16.90 -4.85 2.13
CA PRO A 143 16.94 -4.95 0.67
C PRO A 143 16.30 -6.23 0.12
N ARG A 144 15.91 -7.16 0.99
CA ARG A 144 15.49 -8.52 0.63
C ARG A 144 14.37 -8.54 -0.41
N ILE A 145 13.28 -7.80 -0.17
CA ILE A 145 12.13 -7.80 -1.09
C ILE A 145 12.49 -7.34 -2.50
N TYR A 146 13.40 -6.37 -2.61
CA TYR A 146 13.87 -5.86 -3.90
C TYR A 146 14.84 -6.82 -4.59
N LEU A 147 15.71 -7.49 -3.81
CA LEU A 147 16.61 -8.51 -4.35
C LEU A 147 15.85 -9.74 -4.84
N ASP A 148 14.85 -10.19 -4.09
CA ASP A 148 13.97 -11.29 -4.49
C ASP A 148 13.16 -10.92 -5.74
N ALA A 149 12.68 -9.68 -5.85
CA ALA A 149 11.98 -9.19 -7.03
C ALA A 149 12.91 -9.12 -8.26
N ALA A 150 14.13 -8.60 -8.12
CA ALA A 150 15.11 -8.55 -9.21
C ALA A 150 15.50 -9.96 -9.68
N CYS A 151 15.70 -10.89 -8.73
CA CYS A 151 15.95 -12.30 -9.04
C CYS A 151 14.80 -12.91 -9.85
N ALA A 152 13.57 -12.67 -9.44
CA ALA A 152 12.38 -13.18 -10.12
C ALA A 152 12.18 -12.58 -11.52
N LEU A 153 12.70 -11.38 -11.77
CA LEU A 153 12.74 -10.74 -13.09
C LEU A 153 13.91 -11.21 -13.97
N ASP A 154 14.79 -12.07 -13.45
CA ASP A 154 16.05 -12.47 -14.08
C ASP A 154 16.94 -11.26 -14.44
N THR A 155 17.05 -10.32 -13.51
CA THR A 155 17.84 -9.08 -13.67
C THR A 155 18.83 -8.88 -12.52
N ALA A 156 20.02 -8.34 -12.83
CA ALA A 156 20.96 -7.97 -11.79
C ALA A 156 20.52 -6.68 -11.07
N PRO A 157 20.78 -6.51 -9.76
CA PRO A 157 20.38 -5.30 -9.03
C PRO A 157 20.84 -3.99 -9.71
N LYS A 158 22.06 -3.95 -10.24
CA LYS A 158 22.60 -2.78 -10.96
C LYS A 158 21.90 -2.44 -12.29
N GLU A 159 21.09 -3.37 -12.81
CA GLU A 159 20.33 -3.24 -14.06
C GLU A 159 18.83 -3.05 -13.79
N THR A 160 18.41 -3.08 -12.51
CA THR A 160 17.02 -3.01 -12.07
C THR A 160 16.74 -1.64 -11.48
N LEU A 161 15.73 -0.96 -11.99
CA LEU A 161 15.23 0.28 -11.42
C LEU A 161 14.16 -0.02 -10.37
N VAL A 162 14.24 0.64 -9.22
CA VAL A 162 13.19 0.64 -8.20
C VAL A 162 12.52 2.00 -8.19
N LEU A 163 11.20 2.02 -8.19
CA LEU A 163 10.36 3.22 -8.03
C LEU A 163 9.63 3.12 -6.70
N GLU A 164 9.93 4.06 -5.81
CA GLU A 164 9.50 4.08 -4.41
C GLU A 164 9.27 5.54 -3.98
N ASP A 165 8.27 5.80 -3.15
CA ASP A 165 7.97 7.13 -2.61
C ASP A 165 8.51 7.35 -1.20
N SER A 166 8.90 6.28 -0.51
CA SER A 166 9.44 6.33 0.86
C SER A 166 10.97 6.38 0.87
N LEU A 167 11.54 7.35 1.58
CA LEU A 167 13.01 7.52 1.67
C LEU A 167 13.73 6.43 2.48
N TYR A 168 13.00 5.63 3.25
CA TYR A 168 13.57 4.56 4.08
C TYR A 168 13.59 3.19 3.39
N ALA A 169 12.94 3.07 2.25
CA ALA A 169 12.76 1.81 1.53
C ALA A 169 13.91 1.52 0.53
#